data_ae59ff868a0c8eda862a634e49a887a6
#
_entry.id   ae59ff868a0c8eda862a634e49a887a6
#
_cell.length_a   1.000
_cell.length_b   1.000
_cell.length_c   1.000
_cell.angle_alpha   90.00
_cell.angle_beta   90.00
_cell.angle_gamma   90.00
#
_symmetry.space_group_name_H-M   'P 1'
#
loop_
_entity.id
_entity.type
_entity.pdbx_description
1 polymer ?
#
loop_
_entity_poly.entity_id
_entity_poly.type
_entity_poly.pdbx_seq_one_letter_code
_entity_poly.pdbx_strand_id
1 'polypeptide(L)'
;MKHRYWLLAAILCMGISAAAQKNKLYRPMNLSDSALLDLVQKQTFRYFWDFAHPVSGLSRERSNENFGYGNETTTIGGTGFGVMSVIVATERKWIGRDTAARFLLKMVNFLLKADSYHGAFPHWMNGATGKTIPFSRKDDGADIVETSYLFEGLLCARQYFNADNPVENELRNRINWIWEGMEWNWFTKGGEEVLYWHWSPNNGWAMNFPIRGFNECMIVYVLAMSSQSNPVSPNVFHRGWVQSSFFNNGKTFYGHKLPLGFDGGGPLFFSHYSFLGLDPHGLQDGYANYWEQNRNHTLINYDYCVSNPKKFKGYAANCWGLTACDTYDGYNAYSPTNDGGTIAPTAALSAFPYTPDYSMAALKHFYYDLGDKLWSEYGFIDAFNESKNWYASSHLAIDQGPIIVMIENYRSGLLWKLFMSCPEIQYGLKRLDMQSPYLK
;
A
#
# COMPACT_ATOMS: atom_id res chain seq x y z
N MET A 1 -71.26 48.80 -2.37
CA MET A 1 -70.63 48.92 -1.04
C MET A 1 -70.53 47.56 -0.43
N LYS A 2 -69.37 46.88 -0.51
CA LYS A 2 -69.02 45.70 0.28
C LYS A 2 -67.49 45.57 0.23
N HIS A 3 -66.85 45.94 1.32
CA HIS A 3 -65.40 45.73 1.52
C HIS A 3 -65.15 44.27 1.79
N ARG A 4 -64.19 43.63 1.04
CA ARG A 4 -63.68 42.33 1.33
C ARG A 4 -62.20 42.48 1.82
N TYR A 5 -61.94 42.14 3.08
CA TYR A 5 -60.59 42.03 3.69
C TYR A 5 -59.95 40.73 3.24
N TRP A 6 -58.78 40.83 2.66
CA TRP A 6 -57.90 39.68 2.42
C TRP A 6 -56.92 39.60 3.58
N LEU A 7 -57.01 38.54 4.39
CA LEU A 7 -56.03 38.16 5.35
C LEU A 7 -54.93 37.38 4.61
N LEU A 8 -53.70 37.92 4.53
CA LEU A 8 -52.51 37.22 4.10
C LEU A 8 -51.93 36.47 5.33
N ALA A 9 -52.06 35.14 5.31
CA ALA A 9 -51.35 34.29 6.26
C ALA A 9 -49.91 34.09 5.75
N ALA A 10 -48.93 34.70 6.38
CA ALA A 10 -47.51 34.43 6.16
C ALA A 10 -47.13 33.14 6.88
N ILE A 11 -46.98 32.04 6.12
CA ILE A 11 -46.41 30.79 6.63
C ILE A 11 -44.88 30.96 6.68
N LEU A 12 -44.37 31.15 7.88
CA LEU A 12 -42.93 31.17 8.16
C LEU A 12 -42.39 29.71 8.09
N CYS A 13 -41.87 29.32 6.95
CA CYS A 13 -41.11 28.05 6.85
C CYS A 13 -39.75 28.23 7.57
N MET A 14 -39.72 27.86 8.83
CA MET A 14 -38.44 27.61 9.51
C MET A 14 -37.79 26.34 8.92
N GLY A 15 -36.89 26.54 7.97
CA GLY A 15 -36.01 25.49 7.50
C GLY A 15 -35.08 25.06 8.64
N ILE A 16 -35.41 23.94 9.30
CA ILE A 16 -34.51 23.27 10.20
C ILE A 16 -33.46 22.64 9.32
N SER A 17 -32.30 23.31 9.18
CA SER A 17 -31.08 22.67 8.68
C SER A 17 -30.67 21.59 9.69
N ALA A 18 -31.12 20.38 9.48
CA ALA A 18 -30.55 19.22 10.16
C ALA A 18 -29.13 19.04 9.60
N ALA A 19 -28.16 19.75 10.14
CA ALA A 19 -26.77 19.36 10.01
C ALA A 19 -26.70 17.96 10.59
N ALA A 20 -26.49 16.95 9.73
CA ALA A 20 -26.27 15.59 10.15
C ALA A 20 -25.04 15.62 11.05
N GLN A 21 -25.27 15.56 12.36
CA GLN A 21 -24.23 15.42 13.36
C GLN A 21 -23.61 14.05 13.08
N LYS A 22 -22.45 14.01 12.37
CA LYS A 22 -21.70 12.77 12.21
C LYS A 22 -21.50 12.23 13.61
N ASN A 23 -22.13 11.10 13.92
CA ASN A 23 -21.96 10.44 15.21
C ASN A 23 -20.46 10.24 15.41
N LYS A 24 -19.88 10.92 16.40
CA LYS A 24 -18.46 10.82 16.73
C LYS A 24 -18.20 9.37 17.08
N LEU A 25 -17.30 8.72 16.33
CA LEU A 25 -16.96 7.33 16.56
C LEU A 25 -16.47 7.19 18.02
N TYR A 26 -17.02 6.21 18.76
CA TYR A 26 -16.54 5.93 20.09
C TYR A 26 -15.08 5.48 20.04
N ARG A 27 -14.24 6.15 20.77
CA ARG A 27 -12.79 5.93 20.82
C ARG A 27 -12.39 5.56 22.26
N PRO A 28 -12.11 4.27 22.52
CA PRO A 28 -11.63 3.84 23.84
C PRO A 28 -10.35 4.58 24.25
N MET A 29 -10.26 4.98 25.50
CA MET A 29 -9.09 5.64 26.07
C MET A 29 -8.32 4.68 27.00
N ASN A 30 -7.04 4.95 27.23
CA ASN A 30 -6.20 4.18 28.17
C ASN A 30 -6.03 2.69 27.81
N LEU A 31 -5.90 2.39 26.52
CA LEU A 31 -5.61 1.04 26.06
C LEU A 31 -4.14 0.67 26.32
N SER A 32 -3.89 -0.64 26.58
CA SER A 32 -2.53 -1.16 26.49
C SER A 32 -2.02 -1.07 25.05
N ASP A 33 -0.69 -1.05 24.86
CA ASP A 33 -0.10 -0.97 23.52
C ASP A 33 -0.60 -2.09 22.61
N SER A 34 -0.69 -3.31 23.10
CA SER A 34 -1.22 -4.44 22.34
C SER A 34 -2.69 -4.26 21.95
N ALA A 35 -3.52 -3.74 22.85
CA ALA A 35 -4.93 -3.48 22.57
C ALA A 35 -5.12 -2.34 21.59
N LEU A 36 -4.25 -1.32 21.65
CA LEU A 36 -4.27 -0.20 20.71
C LEU A 36 -3.87 -0.65 19.30
N LEU A 37 -2.83 -1.48 19.17
CA LEU A 37 -2.44 -2.08 17.88
C LEU A 37 -3.57 -2.92 17.30
N ASP A 38 -4.22 -3.76 18.12
CA ASP A 38 -5.34 -4.61 17.68
C ASP A 38 -6.53 -3.76 17.20
N LEU A 39 -6.86 -2.70 17.94
CA LEU A 39 -7.91 -1.75 17.54
C LEU A 39 -7.60 -1.07 16.22
N VAL A 40 -6.37 -0.57 16.03
CA VAL A 40 -5.95 0.12 14.80
C VAL A 40 -6.01 -0.83 13.62
N GLN A 41 -5.42 -2.01 13.71
CA GLN A 41 -5.48 -3.00 12.64
C GLN A 41 -6.93 -3.36 12.27
N LYS A 42 -7.76 -3.65 13.29
CA LYS A 42 -9.16 -4.05 13.08
C LYS A 42 -10.01 -2.93 12.48
N GLN A 43 -9.80 -1.68 12.92
CA GLN A 43 -10.54 -0.54 12.37
C GLN A 43 -10.13 -0.25 10.93
N THR A 44 -8.84 -0.30 10.63
CA THR A 44 -8.31 -0.10 9.28
C THR A 44 -8.72 -1.23 8.33
N PHE A 45 -8.83 -2.47 8.82
CA PHE A 45 -9.31 -3.61 8.02
C PHE A 45 -10.72 -3.40 7.46
N ARG A 46 -11.57 -2.61 8.10
CA ARG A 46 -12.91 -2.28 7.58
C ARG A 46 -12.87 -1.63 6.20
N TYR A 47 -11.81 -0.92 5.86
CA TYR A 47 -11.62 -0.38 4.52
C TYR A 47 -11.61 -1.49 3.45
N PHE A 48 -10.94 -2.60 3.72
CA PHE A 48 -10.79 -3.73 2.80
C PHE A 48 -11.95 -4.73 2.88
N TRP A 49 -12.79 -4.65 3.88
CA TRP A 49 -13.91 -5.56 4.10
C TRP A 49 -15.27 -4.90 3.88
N ASP A 50 -15.55 -3.85 4.63
CA ASP A 50 -16.85 -3.17 4.56
C ASP A 50 -16.97 -2.28 3.32
N PHE A 51 -15.85 -1.68 2.87
CA PHE A 51 -15.79 -0.77 1.74
C PHE A 51 -15.23 -1.41 0.46
N ALA A 52 -14.87 -2.70 0.46
CA ALA A 52 -14.52 -3.43 -0.75
C ALA A 52 -15.61 -3.30 -1.82
N HIS A 53 -15.20 -3.35 -3.10
CA HIS A 53 -16.17 -3.26 -4.19
C HIS A 53 -17.13 -4.46 -4.17
N PRO A 54 -18.48 -4.25 -4.15
CA PRO A 54 -19.45 -5.31 -3.86
C PRO A 54 -19.51 -6.40 -4.95
N VAL A 55 -19.16 -6.09 -6.20
CA VAL A 55 -19.17 -7.06 -7.31
C VAL A 55 -17.88 -7.88 -7.31
N SER A 56 -16.72 -7.22 -7.32
CA SER A 56 -15.42 -7.87 -7.47
C SER A 56 -14.78 -8.31 -6.15
N GLY A 57 -15.02 -7.59 -5.06
CA GLY A 57 -14.25 -7.71 -3.82
C GLY A 57 -12.91 -6.97 -3.86
N LEU A 58 -12.55 -6.31 -4.98
CA LEU A 58 -11.33 -5.52 -5.09
C LEU A 58 -11.38 -4.32 -4.16
N SER A 59 -10.23 -3.84 -3.74
CA SER A 59 -10.10 -2.64 -2.91
C SER A 59 -10.37 -1.40 -3.75
N ARG A 60 -11.33 -0.55 -3.31
CA ARG A 60 -11.49 0.77 -3.91
C ARG A 60 -10.24 1.60 -3.72
N GLU A 61 -9.93 2.47 -4.67
CA GLU A 61 -8.72 3.27 -4.64
C GLU A 61 -8.72 4.22 -3.44
N ARG A 62 -9.84 4.94 -3.24
CA ARG A 62 -10.02 5.89 -2.13
C ARG A 62 -11.45 5.92 -1.61
N SER A 63 -11.63 6.44 -0.39
CA SER A 63 -12.94 6.50 0.28
C SER A 63 -13.77 7.75 -0.04
N ASN A 64 -13.18 8.77 -0.69
CA ASN A 64 -13.88 9.99 -1.09
C ASN A 64 -13.95 10.14 -2.61
N GLU A 65 -14.91 10.93 -3.08
CA GLU A 65 -15.14 11.18 -4.52
C GLU A 65 -14.49 12.47 -5.02
N ASN A 66 -13.63 13.11 -4.22
CA ASN A 66 -13.12 14.46 -4.50
C ASN A 66 -12.25 14.56 -5.77
N PHE A 67 -11.79 13.46 -6.32
CA PHE A 67 -10.94 13.42 -7.52
C PHE A 67 -11.69 12.97 -8.79
N GLY A 68 -13.00 12.80 -8.73
CA GLY A 68 -13.82 12.46 -9.88
C GLY A 68 -13.68 11.02 -10.38
N TYR A 69 -13.02 10.14 -9.64
CA TYR A 69 -12.85 8.72 -10.03
C TYR A 69 -14.09 7.88 -9.78
N GLY A 70 -14.98 8.32 -8.88
CA GLY A 70 -16.16 7.57 -8.48
C GLY A 70 -15.86 6.31 -7.67
N ASN A 71 -16.90 5.72 -7.10
CA ASN A 71 -16.80 4.53 -6.25
C ASN A 71 -16.55 3.22 -7.02
N GLU A 72 -16.54 3.25 -8.36
CA GLU A 72 -16.26 2.08 -9.20
C GLU A 72 -14.74 1.85 -9.40
N THR A 73 -13.91 2.85 -9.12
CA THR A 73 -12.47 2.75 -9.29
C THR A 73 -11.85 1.90 -8.18
N THR A 74 -11.23 0.80 -8.60
CA THR A 74 -10.44 -0.08 -7.74
C THR A 74 -8.96 -0.04 -8.14
N THR A 75 -8.07 -0.26 -7.19
CA THR A 75 -6.61 -0.26 -7.39
C THR A 75 -6.06 -1.67 -7.27
N ILE A 76 -5.13 -2.03 -8.13
CA ILE A 76 -4.58 -3.37 -8.19
C ILE A 76 -3.59 -3.62 -7.06
N GLY A 77 -2.63 -2.75 -6.84
CA GLY A 77 -1.66 -2.90 -5.75
C GLY A 77 -2.31 -2.80 -4.37
N GLY A 78 -3.19 -1.81 -4.18
CA GLY A 78 -3.97 -1.71 -2.95
C GLY A 78 -4.87 -2.94 -2.70
N THR A 79 -5.31 -3.63 -3.76
CA THR A 79 -6.00 -4.92 -3.62
C THR A 79 -5.07 -6.02 -3.12
N GLY A 80 -3.81 -6.06 -3.56
CA GLY A 80 -2.81 -6.99 -3.01
C GLY A 80 -2.61 -6.80 -1.51
N PHE A 81 -2.51 -5.56 -1.06
CA PHE A 81 -2.44 -5.23 0.37
C PHE A 81 -3.74 -5.57 1.12
N GLY A 82 -4.89 -5.43 0.45
CA GLY A 82 -6.19 -5.87 0.96
C GLY A 82 -6.26 -7.40 1.15
N VAL A 83 -5.69 -8.18 0.23
CA VAL A 83 -5.57 -9.64 0.36
C VAL A 83 -4.75 -10.01 1.61
N MET A 84 -3.60 -9.35 1.83
CA MET A 84 -2.81 -9.54 3.04
C MET A 84 -3.60 -9.15 4.30
N SER A 85 -4.38 -8.08 4.24
CA SER A 85 -5.24 -7.63 5.35
C SER A 85 -6.33 -8.65 5.69
N VAL A 86 -6.90 -9.34 4.69
CA VAL A 86 -7.85 -10.45 4.89
C VAL A 86 -7.18 -11.64 5.59
N ILE A 87 -5.92 -11.94 5.27
CA ILE A 87 -5.14 -12.96 5.97
C ILE A 87 -4.97 -12.58 7.45
N VAL A 88 -4.55 -11.35 7.73
CA VAL A 88 -4.42 -10.83 9.11
C VAL A 88 -5.74 -10.94 9.87
N ALA A 89 -6.84 -10.51 9.27
CA ALA A 89 -8.17 -10.56 9.88
C ALA A 89 -8.62 -12.00 10.19
N THR A 90 -8.26 -12.95 9.35
CA THR A 90 -8.52 -14.37 9.56
C THR A 90 -7.69 -14.92 10.70
N GLU A 91 -6.40 -14.65 10.73
CA GLU A 91 -5.48 -15.08 11.79
C GLU A 91 -5.89 -14.50 13.15
N ARG A 92 -6.27 -13.22 13.17
CA ARG A 92 -6.79 -12.53 14.36
C ARG A 92 -8.23 -12.91 14.73
N LYS A 93 -8.88 -13.80 13.95
CA LYS A 93 -10.26 -14.26 14.18
C LYS A 93 -11.31 -13.14 14.15
N TRP A 94 -11.07 -12.07 13.39
CA TRP A 94 -12.09 -11.04 13.15
C TRP A 94 -13.11 -11.52 12.12
N ILE A 95 -12.70 -12.39 11.21
CA ILE A 95 -13.54 -13.07 10.23
C ILE A 95 -13.24 -14.57 10.21
N GLY A 96 -14.23 -15.38 9.80
CA GLY A 96 -14.07 -16.82 9.70
C GLY A 96 -13.24 -17.22 8.47
N ARG A 97 -12.42 -18.26 8.58
CA ARG A 97 -11.52 -18.75 7.51
C ARG A 97 -12.27 -19.12 6.22
N ASP A 98 -13.39 -19.83 6.31
CA ASP A 98 -14.19 -20.19 5.12
C ASP A 98 -14.78 -18.94 4.43
N THR A 99 -15.26 -17.98 5.23
CA THR A 99 -15.76 -16.69 4.70
C THR A 99 -14.65 -15.91 3.98
N ALA A 100 -13.45 -15.85 4.56
CA ALA A 100 -12.28 -15.21 3.96
C ALA A 100 -11.86 -15.91 2.66
N ALA A 101 -11.77 -17.24 2.67
CA ALA A 101 -11.40 -18.02 1.48
C ALA A 101 -12.39 -17.81 0.33
N ARG A 102 -13.71 -17.81 0.60
CA ARG A 102 -14.75 -17.55 -0.41
C ARG A 102 -14.70 -16.11 -0.94
N PHE A 103 -14.41 -15.14 -0.07
CA PHE A 103 -14.25 -13.75 -0.48
C PHE A 103 -13.07 -13.61 -1.45
N LEU A 104 -11.91 -14.19 -1.12
CA LEU A 104 -10.74 -14.18 -2.00
C LEU A 104 -10.96 -14.99 -3.29
N LEU A 105 -11.65 -16.12 -3.21
CA LEU A 105 -11.98 -16.89 -4.42
C LEU A 105 -12.90 -16.09 -5.37
N LYS A 106 -13.87 -15.35 -4.83
CA LYS A 106 -14.70 -14.43 -5.63
C LYS A 106 -13.83 -13.39 -6.32
N MET A 107 -12.91 -12.76 -5.61
CA MET A 107 -11.97 -11.74 -6.11
C MET A 107 -11.10 -12.30 -7.24
N VAL A 108 -10.47 -13.46 -7.02
CA VAL A 108 -9.59 -14.11 -8.00
C VAL A 108 -10.37 -14.54 -9.25
N ASN A 109 -11.59 -15.05 -9.09
CA ASN A 109 -12.47 -15.39 -10.23
C ASN A 109 -12.92 -14.16 -11.04
N PHE A 110 -13.00 -12.98 -10.42
CA PHE A 110 -13.23 -11.72 -11.11
C PHE A 110 -12.00 -11.31 -11.92
N LEU A 111 -10.80 -11.34 -11.30
CA LEU A 111 -9.54 -11.01 -11.95
C LEU A 111 -9.26 -11.87 -13.18
N LEU A 112 -9.60 -13.15 -13.16
CA LEU A 112 -9.46 -14.06 -14.32
C LEU A 112 -10.29 -13.65 -15.55
N LYS A 113 -11.27 -12.76 -15.38
CA LYS A 113 -12.15 -12.27 -16.45
C LYS A 113 -11.93 -10.78 -16.76
N ALA A 114 -11.14 -10.13 -15.95
CA ALA A 114 -10.84 -8.70 -16.06
C ALA A 114 -9.79 -8.42 -17.14
N ASP A 115 -9.70 -7.17 -17.55
CA ASP A 115 -8.65 -6.74 -18.47
C ASP A 115 -7.27 -7.00 -17.85
N SER A 116 -6.42 -7.67 -18.63
CA SER A 116 -5.01 -7.88 -18.34
C SER A 116 -4.23 -7.88 -19.65
N TYR A 117 -2.96 -7.51 -19.58
CA TYR A 117 -2.12 -7.32 -20.74
C TYR A 117 -0.78 -8.00 -20.50
N HIS A 118 -0.50 -9.08 -21.26
CA HIS A 118 0.67 -9.92 -21.00
C HIS A 118 0.74 -10.43 -19.55
N GLY A 119 -0.44 -10.73 -18.97
CA GLY A 119 -0.58 -11.18 -17.59
C GLY A 119 -0.51 -10.08 -16.52
N ALA A 120 -0.12 -8.84 -16.85
CA ALA A 120 -0.16 -7.72 -15.94
C ALA A 120 -1.52 -7.01 -15.96
N PHE A 121 -1.99 -6.59 -14.80
CA PHE A 121 -3.21 -5.81 -14.63
C PHE A 121 -2.96 -4.31 -14.77
N PRO A 122 -4.00 -3.50 -15.05
CA PRO A 122 -3.85 -2.05 -15.08
C PRO A 122 -3.67 -1.46 -13.68
N HIS A 123 -3.17 -0.24 -13.59
CA HIS A 123 -3.08 0.50 -12.31
C HIS A 123 -4.45 0.58 -11.63
N TRP A 124 -5.46 1.04 -12.36
CA TRP A 124 -6.85 1.11 -11.93
C TRP A 124 -7.79 0.30 -12.82
N MET A 125 -8.83 -0.21 -12.18
CA MET A 125 -9.85 -1.05 -12.81
C MET A 125 -11.24 -0.66 -12.35
N ASN A 126 -12.22 -0.74 -13.24
CA ASN A 126 -13.63 -0.64 -12.84
C ASN A 126 -14.04 -1.93 -12.10
N GLY A 127 -14.37 -1.81 -10.84
CA GLY A 127 -14.67 -2.94 -9.95
C GLY A 127 -15.95 -3.71 -10.29
N ALA A 128 -16.86 -3.13 -11.08
CA ALA A 128 -18.07 -3.80 -11.53
C ALA A 128 -17.84 -4.59 -12.82
N THR A 129 -17.01 -4.07 -13.75
CA THR A 129 -16.88 -4.61 -15.10
C THR A 129 -15.54 -5.31 -15.39
N GLY A 130 -14.53 -5.05 -14.59
CA GLY A 130 -13.16 -5.51 -14.82
C GLY A 130 -12.43 -4.78 -15.94
N LYS A 131 -12.98 -3.65 -16.42
CA LYS A 131 -12.36 -2.86 -17.49
C LYS A 131 -11.34 -1.88 -16.93
N THR A 132 -10.26 -1.69 -17.69
CA THR A 132 -9.22 -0.72 -17.37
C THR A 132 -9.80 0.68 -17.21
N ILE A 133 -9.45 1.36 -16.15
CA ILE A 133 -9.59 2.81 -15.97
C ILE A 133 -8.18 3.41 -16.15
N PRO A 134 -7.97 4.25 -17.17
CA PRO A 134 -6.65 4.83 -17.41
C PRO A 134 -6.18 5.68 -16.22
N PHE A 135 -4.99 5.41 -15.70
CA PHE A 135 -4.33 6.27 -14.70
C PHE A 135 -3.88 7.59 -15.34
N SER A 136 -3.41 7.51 -16.58
CA SER A 136 -3.12 8.65 -17.44
C SER A 136 -3.35 8.29 -18.91
N ARG A 137 -3.25 9.30 -19.81
CA ARG A 137 -3.47 9.08 -21.24
C ARG A 137 -2.60 7.99 -21.87
N LYS A 138 -1.41 7.73 -21.34
CA LYS A 138 -0.49 6.70 -21.84
C LYS A 138 -0.36 5.50 -20.91
N ASP A 139 -0.95 5.60 -19.73
CA ASP A 139 -1.03 4.56 -18.71
C ASP A 139 -2.46 4.05 -18.68
N ASP A 140 -2.83 3.31 -19.71
CA ASP A 140 -4.15 2.77 -19.99
C ASP A 140 -4.10 1.25 -20.27
N GLY A 141 -3.10 0.57 -19.73
CA GLY A 141 -2.84 -0.84 -19.94
C GLY A 141 -2.15 -1.50 -18.75
N ALA A 142 -1.12 -2.29 -19.05
CA ALA A 142 -0.34 -3.01 -18.05
C ALA A 142 0.44 -2.09 -17.11
N ASP A 143 0.39 -2.39 -15.81
CA ASP A 143 1.26 -1.85 -14.76
C ASP A 143 1.86 -3.02 -13.98
N ILE A 144 3.17 -3.30 -14.19
CA ILE A 144 3.82 -4.44 -13.54
C ILE A 144 4.14 -4.19 -12.06
N VAL A 145 4.19 -2.94 -11.63
CA VAL A 145 4.46 -2.59 -10.22
C VAL A 145 3.22 -2.85 -9.39
N GLU A 146 2.06 -2.32 -9.80
CA GLU A 146 0.78 -2.61 -9.15
C GLU A 146 0.47 -4.11 -9.17
N THR A 147 0.72 -4.78 -10.32
CA THR A 147 0.58 -6.22 -10.45
C THR A 147 1.50 -6.99 -9.49
N SER A 148 2.72 -6.48 -9.24
CA SER A 148 3.64 -7.10 -8.28
C SER A 148 3.11 -7.05 -6.85
N TYR A 149 2.52 -5.94 -6.43
CA TYR A 149 1.87 -5.84 -5.12
C TYR A 149 0.66 -6.77 -5.00
N LEU A 150 -0.11 -6.94 -6.09
CA LEU A 150 -1.18 -7.93 -6.12
C LEU A 150 -0.63 -9.35 -5.93
N PHE A 151 0.43 -9.72 -6.64
CA PHE A 151 1.05 -11.04 -6.50
C PHE A 151 1.65 -11.27 -5.11
N GLU A 152 2.21 -10.25 -4.49
CA GLU A 152 2.70 -10.34 -3.12
C GLU A 152 1.58 -10.79 -2.16
N GLY A 153 0.41 -10.19 -2.27
CA GLY A 153 -0.78 -10.60 -1.53
C GLY A 153 -1.31 -11.98 -1.91
N LEU A 154 -1.46 -12.27 -3.21
CA LEU A 154 -2.00 -13.54 -3.68
C LEU A 154 -1.10 -14.74 -3.32
N LEU A 155 0.21 -14.60 -3.40
CA LEU A 155 1.15 -15.65 -3.00
C LEU A 155 1.10 -15.90 -1.49
N CYS A 156 0.97 -14.86 -0.66
CA CYS A 156 0.69 -15.02 0.77
C CYS A 156 -0.62 -15.79 1.01
N ALA A 157 -1.70 -15.44 0.28
CA ALA A 157 -2.99 -16.11 0.42
C ALA A 157 -2.92 -17.59 0.02
N ARG A 158 -2.20 -17.91 -1.04
CA ARG A 158 -1.98 -19.29 -1.47
C ARG A 158 -1.30 -20.14 -0.40
N GLN A 159 -0.32 -19.57 0.30
CA GLN A 159 0.38 -20.25 1.39
C GLN A 159 -0.48 -20.36 2.67
N TYR A 160 -1.28 -19.35 2.96
CA TYR A 160 -2.12 -19.32 4.15
C TYR A 160 -3.33 -20.25 4.03
N PHE A 161 -4.09 -20.16 2.94
CA PHE A 161 -5.27 -21.00 2.68
C PHE A 161 -4.85 -22.34 2.07
N ASN A 162 -4.30 -23.21 2.91
CA ASN A 162 -3.66 -24.48 2.52
C ASN A 162 -4.41 -25.74 2.99
N ALA A 163 -5.63 -25.60 3.52
CA ALA A 163 -6.42 -26.75 3.91
C ALA A 163 -6.90 -27.55 2.69
N ASP A 164 -7.01 -28.87 2.86
CA ASP A 164 -7.54 -29.75 1.82
C ASP A 164 -9.07 -29.75 1.82
N ASN A 165 -9.63 -28.69 1.23
CA ASN A 165 -11.06 -28.55 1.00
C ASN A 165 -11.31 -27.89 -0.37
N PRO A 166 -12.51 -28.06 -0.97
CA PRO A 166 -12.77 -27.60 -2.34
C PRO A 166 -12.55 -26.09 -2.56
N VAL A 167 -12.88 -25.24 -1.56
CA VAL A 167 -12.77 -23.78 -1.68
C VAL A 167 -11.31 -23.34 -1.69
N GLU A 168 -10.51 -23.82 -0.74
CA GLU A 168 -9.11 -23.45 -0.64
C GLU A 168 -8.27 -24.10 -1.75
N ASN A 169 -8.60 -25.33 -2.18
CA ASN A 169 -7.98 -25.97 -3.34
C ASN A 169 -8.21 -25.13 -4.60
N GLU A 170 -9.46 -24.73 -4.85
CA GLU A 170 -9.79 -23.89 -6.01
C GLU A 170 -9.11 -22.52 -5.94
N LEU A 171 -9.09 -21.87 -4.76
CA LEU A 171 -8.39 -20.60 -4.57
C LEU A 171 -6.92 -20.71 -4.95
N ARG A 172 -6.20 -21.73 -4.46
CA ARG A 172 -4.79 -21.96 -4.81
C ARG A 172 -4.58 -22.17 -6.30
N ASN A 173 -5.44 -22.99 -6.94
CA ASN A 173 -5.35 -23.28 -8.37
C ASN A 173 -5.54 -22.02 -9.21
N ARG A 174 -6.51 -21.15 -8.85
CA ARG A 174 -6.77 -19.89 -9.54
C ARG A 174 -5.63 -18.89 -9.37
N ILE A 175 -5.05 -18.81 -8.18
CA ILE A 175 -3.86 -17.98 -7.93
C ILE A 175 -2.69 -18.45 -8.77
N ASN A 176 -2.43 -19.77 -8.82
CA ASN A 176 -1.37 -20.32 -9.66
C ASN A 176 -1.58 -19.98 -11.13
N TRP A 177 -2.82 -20.08 -11.64
CA TRP A 177 -3.11 -19.74 -13.02
C TRP A 177 -2.77 -18.28 -13.36
N ILE A 178 -3.17 -17.33 -12.49
CA ILE A 178 -2.84 -15.91 -12.70
C ILE A 178 -1.32 -15.70 -12.63
N TRP A 179 -0.64 -16.31 -11.65
CA TRP A 179 0.81 -16.22 -11.49
C TRP A 179 1.59 -16.74 -12.70
N GLU A 180 1.23 -17.93 -13.19
CA GLU A 180 1.89 -18.57 -14.33
C GLU A 180 1.63 -17.85 -15.65
N GLY A 181 0.51 -17.13 -15.75
CA GLY A 181 0.13 -16.35 -16.93
C GLY A 181 0.88 -15.01 -17.08
N MET A 182 1.69 -14.62 -16.09
CA MET A 182 2.42 -13.35 -16.15
C MET A 182 3.67 -13.45 -17.05
N GLU A 183 3.70 -12.67 -18.12
CA GLU A 183 4.77 -12.66 -19.13
C GLU A 183 5.87 -11.63 -18.76
N TRP A 184 6.64 -11.89 -17.67
CA TRP A 184 7.69 -10.99 -17.20
C TRP A 184 8.71 -10.61 -18.27
N ASN A 185 9.08 -11.55 -19.14
CA ASN A 185 10.01 -11.34 -20.24
C ASN A 185 9.50 -10.34 -21.29
N TRP A 186 8.17 -10.20 -21.46
CA TRP A 186 7.58 -9.16 -22.32
C TRP A 186 8.02 -7.76 -21.88
N PHE A 187 8.05 -7.53 -20.57
CA PHE A 187 8.37 -6.22 -19.98
C PHE A 187 9.86 -5.85 -20.03
N THR A 188 10.68 -6.69 -20.67
CA THR A 188 12.04 -6.29 -21.08
C THR A 188 12.07 -5.55 -22.43
N LYS A 189 10.90 -5.28 -23.02
CA LYS A 189 10.77 -4.52 -24.27
C LYS A 189 11.65 -5.10 -25.41
N GLY A 190 11.56 -6.40 -25.59
CA GLY A 190 12.30 -7.12 -26.64
C GLY A 190 13.69 -7.60 -26.23
N GLY A 191 13.94 -7.78 -24.94
CA GLY A 191 15.17 -8.35 -24.39
C GLY A 191 16.18 -7.31 -23.87
N GLU A 192 15.76 -6.07 -23.64
CA GLU A 192 16.59 -5.11 -22.95
C GLU A 192 16.90 -5.57 -21.52
N GLU A 193 18.07 -5.21 -20.98
CA GLU A 193 18.50 -5.61 -19.64
C GLU A 193 17.89 -4.71 -18.55
N VAL A 194 16.57 -4.47 -18.63
CA VAL A 194 15.78 -3.70 -17.65
C VAL A 194 14.32 -4.05 -17.79
N LEU A 195 13.53 -3.91 -16.72
CA LEU A 195 12.07 -4.02 -16.77
C LEU A 195 11.46 -2.63 -16.99
N TYR A 196 10.41 -2.58 -17.82
CA TYR A 196 9.64 -1.37 -18.07
C TYR A 196 8.32 -1.42 -17.29
N TRP A 197 7.95 -0.33 -16.65
CA TRP A 197 6.82 -0.22 -15.74
C TRP A 197 5.47 -0.45 -16.44
N HIS A 198 5.28 0.19 -17.62
CA HIS A 198 3.99 0.26 -18.29
C HIS A 198 4.06 -0.25 -19.72
N TRP A 199 3.00 -0.91 -20.14
CA TRP A 199 2.72 -1.16 -21.55
C TRP A 199 1.24 -0.88 -21.84
N SER A 200 0.95 -0.19 -22.94
CA SER A 200 -0.40 0.20 -23.34
C SER A 200 -0.83 -0.52 -24.61
N PRO A 201 -2.05 -1.07 -24.68
CA PRO A 201 -2.59 -1.63 -25.91
C PRO A 201 -2.80 -0.57 -26.98
N ASN A 202 -2.97 0.70 -26.62
CA ASN A 202 -3.23 1.81 -27.53
C ASN A 202 -1.96 2.63 -27.85
N ASN A 203 -1.00 2.67 -26.96
CA ASN A 203 0.20 3.52 -27.04
C ASN A 203 1.53 2.73 -27.03
N GLY A 204 1.47 1.39 -26.91
CA GLY A 204 2.67 0.53 -26.79
C GLY A 204 3.57 0.98 -25.64
N TRP A 205 4.84 1.15 -25.92
CA TRP A 205 5.86 1.57 -24.94
C TRP A 205 6.00 3.10 -24.81
N ALA A 206 4.97 3.90 -25.09
CA ALA A 206 5.06 5.36 -25.16
C ALA A 206 5.36 6.04 -23.79
N MET A 207 5.08 5.38 -22.65
CA MET A 207 5.55 5.83 -21.34
C MET A 207 7.07 5.75 -21.23
N ASN A 208 7.67 4.73 -21.83
CA ASN A 208 9.12 4.50 -21.89
C ASN A 208 9.81 4.68 -20.52
N PHE A 209 9.26 4.08 -19.48
CA PHE A 209 9.68 4.25 -18.09
C PHE A 209 10.38 2.99 -17.57
N PRO A 210 11.71 2.87 -17.76
CA PRO A 210 12.48 1.75 -17.21
C PRO A 210 12.57 1.87 -15.68
N ILE A 211 12.34 0.76 -14.98
CA ILE A 211 12.45 0.68 -13.53
C ILE A 211 13.92 0.60 -13.15
N ARG A 212 14.46 1.66 -12.56
CA ARG A 212 15.87 1.78 -12.21
C ARG A 212 16.09 2.43 -10.86
N GLY A 213 17.14 2.03 -10.16
CA GLY A 213 17.52 2.57 -8.87
C GLY A 213 16.68 2.04 -7.71
N PHE A 214 17.16 2.22 -6.48
CA PHE A 214 16.47 1.70 -5.30
C PHE A 214 15.24 2.56 -4.98
N ASN A 215 14.09 1.93 -5.05
CA ASN A 215 12.77 2.48 -4.73
C ASN A 215 11.81 1.32 -4.33
N GLU A 216 10.52 1.54 -4.38
CA GLU A 216 9.46 0.57 -4.05
C GLU A 216 9.43 -0.68 -4.93
N CYS A 217 10.09 -0.65 -6.09
CA CYS A 217 9.97 -1.70 -7.12
C CYS A 217 10.89 -2.91 -6.92
N MET A 218 11.56 -3.07 -5.79
CA MET A 218 12.40 -4.25 -5.54
C MET A 218 11.61 -5.57 -5.73
N ILE A 219 10.38 -5.60 -5.27
CA ILE A 219 9.51 -6.78 -5.39
C ILE A 219 9.25 -7.16 -6.86
N VAL A 220 9.21 -6.21 -7.78
CA VAL A 220 9.05 -6.47 -9.22
C VAL A 220 10.16 -7.38 -9.75
N TYR A 221 11.39 -7.05 -9.41
CA TYR A 221 12.56 -7.83 -9.80
C TYR A 221 12.62 -9.19 -9.13
N VAL A 222 12.28 -9.27 -7.85
CA VAL A 222 12.19 -10.55 -7.12
C VAL A 222 11.16 -11.46 -7.78
N LEU A 223 9.96 -10.97 -8.08
CA LEU A 223 8.90 -11.76 -8.72
C LEU A 223 9.27 -12.17 -10.16
N ALA A 224 9.85 -11.26 -10.94
CA ALA A 224 10.31 -11.58 -12.29
C ALA A 224 11.39 -12.67 -12.30
N MET A 225 12.30 -12.66 -11.31
CA MET A 225 13.30 -13.72 -11.14
C MET A 225 12.68 -15.03 -10.63
N SER A 226 11.55 -14.96 -9.95
CA SER A 226 10.84 -16.12 -9.38
C SER A 226 10.00 -16.88 -10.43
N SER A 227 9.70 -16.25 -11.56
CA SER A 227 8.91 -16.88 -12.61
C SER A 227 9.68 -18.04 -13.27
N GLN A 228 9.02 -19.19 -13.37
CA GLN A 228 9.52 -20.34 -14.11
C GLN A 228 8.95 -20.42 -15.53
N SER A 229 7.75 -19.88 -15.75
CA SER A 229 7.05 -19.89 -17.04
C SER A 229 7.64 -18.87 -18.02
N ASN A 230 7.89 -17.65 -17.54
CA ASN A 230 8.36 -16.53 -18.34
C ASN A 230 9.56 -15.82 -17.66
N PRO A 231 10.69 -16.51 -17.47
CA PRO A 231 11.81 -16.01 -16.72
C PRO A 231 12.53 -14.86 -17.43
N VAL A 232 13.11 -13.95 -16.64
CA VAL A 232 14.05 -12.94 -17.12
C VAL A 232 15.48 -13.29 -16.72
N SER A 233 16.46 -12.70 -17.42
CA SER A 233 17.86 -12.87 -17.08
C SER A 233 18.21 -12.13 -15.77
N PRO A 234 19.09 -12.67 -14.89
CA PRO A 234 19.63 -11.93 -13.74
C PRO A 234 20.30 -10.60 -14.11
N ASN A 235 20.80 -10.46 -15.33
CA ASN A 235 21.33 -9.18 -15.84
C ASN A 235 20.30 -8.05 -15.79
N VAL A 236 19.01 -8.35 -15.90
CA VAL A 236 17.93 -7.36 -15.81
C VAL A 236 17.94 -6.65 -14.44
N PHE A 237 18.26 -7.39 -13.36
CA PHE A 237 18.47 -6.81 -12.04
C PHE A 237 19.82 -6.09 -11.93
N HIS A 238 20.92 -6.78 -12.21
CA HIS A 238 22.25 -6.25 -11.96
C HIS A 238 22.61 -5.07 -12.86
N ARG A 239 22.15 -5.04 -14.12
CA ARG A 239 22.46 -3.97 -15.10
C ARG A 239 21.30 -2.98 -15.24
N GLY A 240 20.04 -3.43 -15.11
CA GLY A 240 18.88 -2.58 -15.24
C GLY A 240 18.59 -1.80 -13.96
N TRP A 241 18.34 -2.51 -12.87
CA TRP A 241 17.97 -1.95 -11.58
C TRP A 241 19.16 -1.30 -10.86
N VAL A 242 20.25 -2.06 -10.69
CA VAL A 242 21.42 -1.68 -9.88
C VAL A 242 22.30 -0.64 -10.56
N GLN A 243 22.61 -0.80 -11.83
CA GLN A 243 23.48 0.13 -12.58
C GLN A 243 22.77 1.43 -12.95
N SER A 244 22.38 2.19 -11.94
CA SER A 244 21.71 3.47 -12.06
C SER A 244 22.33 4.47 -11.09
N SER A 245 22.32 5.75 -11.45
CA SER A 245 22.80 6.85 -10.60
C SER A 245 22.00 7.00 -9.29
N PHE A 246 20.84 6.36 -9.20
CA PHE A 246 19.93 6.43 -8.03
C PHE A 246 19.88 5.12 -7.22
N PHE A 247 20.81 4.20 -7.46
CA PHE A 247 20.83 2.94 -6.70
C PHE A 247 21.72 3.05 -5.45
N ASN A 248 23.02 3.28 -5.61
CA ASN A 248 23.95 3.42 -4.50
C ASN A 248 23.90 4.85 -3.94
N ASN A 249 23.85 4.97 -2.61
CA ASN A 249 23.96 6.27 -1.92
C ASN A 249 25.25 6.35 -1.10
N GLY A 250 25.35 5.62 -0.02
CA GLY A 250 26.53 5.53 0.86
C GLY A 250 26.75 6.75 1.77
N LYS A 251 25.92 7.81 1.66
CA LYS A 251 26.03 9.03 2.49
C LYS A 251 25.42 8.81 3.87
N THR A 252 25.75 9.71 4.78
CA THR A 252 25.22 9.73 6.14
C THR A 252 24.32 10.96 6.34
N PHE A 253 23.10 10.73 6.84
CA PHE A 253 22.10 11.76 7.16
C PHE A 253 21.70 11.58 8.63
N TYR A 254 21.73 12.64 9.42
CA TYR A 254 21.36 12.61 10.86
C TYR A 254 22.09 11.50 11.64
N GLY A 255 23.32 11.17 11.25
CA GLY A 255 24.11 10.11 11.88
C GLY A 255 23.83 8.69 11.36
N HIS A 256 22.87 8.51 10.45
CA HIS A 256 22.51 7.22 9.87
C HIS A 256 23.09 7.09 8.45
N LYS A 257 23.87 6.02 8.21
CA LYS A 257 24.38 5.71 6.87
C LYS A 257 23.24 5.15 6.02
N LEU A 258 23.02 5.74 4.84
CA LEU A 258 22.04 5.28 3.87
C LEU A 258 22.74 4.51 2.75
N PRO A 259 22.66 3.18 2.69
CA PRO A 259 23.33 2.38 1.66
C PRO A 259 22.83 2.69 0.25
N LEU A 260 21.50 2.75 0.06
CA LEU A 260 20.85 2.79 -1.24
C LEU A 260 19.89 3.96 -1.37
N GLY A 261 19.56 4.32 -2.63
CA GLY A 261 18.47 5.21 -2.99
C GLY A 261 18.85 6.69 -3.01
N PHE A 262 17.84 7.52 -3.00
CA PHE A 262 17.96 8.98 -3.10
C PHE A 262 18.51 9.59 -1.80
N ASP A 263 19.04 10.81 -1.88
CA ASP A 263 19.46 11.58 -0.69
C ASP A 263 18.26 11.73 0.28
N GLY A 264 18.51 11.45 1.55
CA GLY A 264 17.45 11.41 2.56
C GLY A 264 16.51 10.20 2.47
N GLY A 265 16.69 9.27 1.54
CA GLY A 265 15.95 8.00 1.41
C GLY A 265 14.74 8.06 0.48
N GLY A 266 14.21 9.23 0.16
CA GLY A 266 12.93 9.37 -0.52
C GLY A 266 11.72 9.20 0.42
N PRO A 267 10.51 9.00 -0.11
CA PRO A 267 9.31 8.73 0.68
C PRO A 267 9.37 7.34 1.33
N LEU A 268 8.80 7.20 2.54
CA LEU A 268 8.97 5.97 3.35
C LEU A 268 8.34 4.72 2.73
N PHE A 269 7.39 4.84 1.82
CA PHE A 269 6.81 3.67 1.16
C PHE A 269 7.87 2.86 0.39
N PHE A 270 9.01 3.44 0.01
CA PHE A 270 10.16 2.72 -0.57
C PHE A 270 10.70 1.61 0.33
N SER A 271 10.59 1.78 1.65
CA SER A 271 11.00 0.77 2.64
C SER A 271 9.84 -0.08 3.15
N HIS A 272 8.61 0.14 2.65
CA HIS A 272 7.44 -0.59 3.10
C HIS A 272 6.90 -1.55 2.04
N TYR A 273 6.57 -1.08 0.82
CA TYR A 273 5.72 -1.85 -0.10
C TYR A 273 6.34 -3.17 -0.52
N SER A 274 7.57 -3.20 -1.00
CA SER A 274 8.26 -4.47 -1.31
C SER A 274 8.48 -5.36 -0.08
N PHE A 275 8.49 -4.77 1.12
CA PHE A 275 8.78 -5.46 2.37
C PHE A 275 7.52 -5.79 3.17
N LEU A 276 6.35 -5.73 2.56
CA LEU A 276 5.14 -6.28 3.15
C LEU A 276 5.20 -7.81 3.18
N GLY A 277 5.76 -8.42 2.13
CA GLY A 277 6.00 -9.85 2.02
C GLY A 277 7.46 -10.26 2.13
N LEU A 278 8.41 -9.49 1.54
CA LEU A 278 9.83 -9.77 1.68
C LEU A 278 10.30 -9.48 3.12
N ASP A 279 10.75 -10.49 3.83
CA ASP A 279 11.34 -10.31 5.16
C ASP A 279 12.75 -9.71 5.04
N PRO A 280 12.99 -8.48 5.49
CA PRO A 280 14.29 -7.86 5.41
C PRO A 280 15.29 -8.41 6.43
N HIS A 281 14.88 -9.20 7.44
CA HIS A 281 15.78 -9.77 8.43
C HIS A 281 16.76 -10.76 7.80
N GLY A 282 18.04 -10.39 7.78
CA GLY A 282 19.09 -11.21 7.16
C GLY A 282 18.97 -11.29 5.63
N LEU A 283 18.10 -10.53 5.01
CA LEU A 283 18.06 -10.36 3.56
C LEU A 283 19.17 -9.41 3.13
N GLN A 284 20.10 -9.91 2.35
CA GLN A 284 21.24 -9.13 1.85
C GLN A 284 21.75 -9.70 0.53
N ASP A 285 22.43 -8.86 -0.22
CA ASP A 285 23.14 -9.20 -1.44
C ASP A 285 24.53 -8.51 -1.48
N GLY A 286 25.17 -8.47 -2.64
CA GLY A 286 26.45 -7.77 -2.82
C GLY A 286 26.35 -6.23 -2.69
N TYR A 287 25.15 -5.66 -2.53
CA TYR A 287 24.92 -4.23 -2.56
C TYR A 287 24.52 -3.68 -1.19
N ALA A 288 23.63 -4.35 -0.46
CA ALA A 288 23.15 -3.91 0.83
C ALA A 288 22.64 -5.05 1.74
N ASN A 289 22.59 -4.74 3.03
CA ASN A 289 21.71 -5.39 4.00
C ASN A 289 20.39 -4.62 4.04
N TYR A 290 19.27 -5.26 3.67
CA TYR A 290 17.99 -4.58 3.48
C TYR A 290 17.31 -4.23 4.80
N TRP A 291 17.63 -4.92 5.90
CA TRP A 291 17.19 -4.51 7.24
C TRP A 291 17.87 -3.19 7.65
N GLU A 292 19.17 -3.08 7.45
CA GLU A 292 19.92 -1.86 7.74
C GLU A 292 19.43 -0.70 6.86
N GLN A 293 19.23 -0.94 5.56
CA GLN A 293 18.72 0.04 4.61
C GLN A 293 17.37 0.62 5.07
N ASN A 294 16.40 -0.24 5.36
CA ASN A 294 15.04 0.19 5.68
C ASN A 294 14.97 0.88 7.06
N ARG A 295 15.70 0.35 8.04
CA ARG A 295 15.79 0.94 9.36
C ARG A 295 16.43 2.32 9.31
N ASN A 296 17.56 2.46 8.62
CA ASN A 296 18.25 3.75 8.51
C ASN A 296 17.46 4.78 7.72
N HIS A 297 16.79 4.37 6.64
CA HIS A 297 15.84 5.24 5.92
C HIS A 297 14.72 5.73 6.84
N THR A 298 14.13 4.85 7.65
CA THR A 298 13.10 5.22 8.63
C THR A 298 13.63 6.22 9.67
N LEU A 299 14.82 5.97 10.22
CA LEU A 299 15.46 6.86 11.18
C LEU A 299 15.79 8.24 10.59
N ILE A 300 16.25 8.29 9.35
CA ILE A 300 16.50 9.55 8.63
C ILE A 300 15.21 10.37 8.48
N ASN A 301 14.11 9.72 8.11
CA ASN A 301 12.80 10.39 7.99
C ASN A 301 12.30 10.89 9.35
N TYR A 302 12.44 10.08 10.40
CA TYR A 302 12.12 10.45 11.78
C TYR A 302 12.93 11.66 12.25
N ASP A 303 14.27 11.59 12.18
CA ASP A 303 15.16 12.65 12.67
C ASP A 303 15.02 13.94 11.86
N TYR A 304 14.70 13.86 10.56
CA TYR A 304 14.33 15.01 9.77
C TYR A 304 13.09 15.70 10.36
N CYS A 305 12.03 14.95 10.64
CA CYS A 305 10.81 15.52 11.23
C CYS A 305 11.08 16.10 12.62
N VAL A 306 11.85 15.43 13.46
CA VAL A 306 12.22 15.91 14.80
C VAL A 306 13.05 17.20 14.72
N SER A 307 14.03 17.25 13.82
CA SER A 307 14.86 18.45 13.63
C SER A 307 14.08 19.62 13.02
N ASN A 308 13.03 19.30 12.28
CA ASN A 308 12.08 20.25 11.69
C ASN A 308 12.74 21.48 11.03
N PRO A 309 13.61 21.31 10.05
CA PRO A 309 14.41 22.42 9.52
C PRO A 309 13.56 23.50 8.84
N LYS A 310 12.35 23.13 8.39
CA LYS A 310 11.40 24.07 7.77
C LYS A 310 10.38 24.66 8.75
N LYS A 311 10.45 24.28 10.04
CA LYS A 311 9.62 24.79 11.14
C LYS A 311 8.11 24.61 10.92
N PHE A 312 7.70 23.47 10.37
CA PHE A 312 6.30 23.13 10.22
C PHE A 312 5.66 22.86 11.59
N LYS A 313 4.43 23.34 11.77
CA LYS A 313 3.65 23.08 12.98
C LYS A 313 3.33 21.58 13.08
N GLY A 314 3.42 21.04 14.29
CA GLY A 314 3.08 19.63 14.58
C GLY A 314 4.27 18.67 14.50
N TYR A 315 5.31 18.96 13.72
CA TYR A 315 6.47 18.08 13.64
C TYR A 315 7.19 17.94 14.98
N ALA A 316 7.32 16.71 15.46
CA ALA A 316 7.90 16.40 16.77
C ALA A 316 8.29 14.90 16.84
N ALA A 317 8.93 14.49 17.94
CA ALA A 317 9.30 13.09 18.19
C ALA A 317 8.10 12.12 18.21
N ASN A 318 6.91 12.61 18.48
CA ASN A 318 5.66 11.84 18.43
C ASN A 318 4.75 12.22 17.24
N CYS A 319 5.24 13.06 16.31
CA CYS A 319 4.48 13.46 15.13
C CYS A 319 5.41 13.55 13.91
N TRP A 320 5.53 12.48 13.16
CA TRP A 320 6.44 12.30 12.05
C TRP A 320 5.88 11.32 11.01
N GLY A 321 6.49 11.30 9.84
CA GLY A 321 6.19 10.35 8.79
C GLY A 321 5.89 11.00 7.45
N LEU A 322 6.91 11.03 6.57
CA LEU A 322 6.81 11.57 5.21
C LEU A 322 6.76 10.42 4.22
N THR A 323 5.72 10.41 3.42
CA THR A 323 5.52 9.44 2.33
C THR A 323 4.59 10.04 1.27
N ALA A 324 4.27 9.28 0.23
CA ALA A 324 3.23 9.66 -0.71
C ALA A 324 1.87 9.69 -0.01
N CYS A 325 1.09 10.74 -0.22
CA CYS A 325 -0.21 10.93 0.40
C CYS A 325 -0.99 12.09 -0.24
N ASP A 326 -2.26 12.20 0.08
CA ASP A 326 -3.05 13.38 -0.24
C ASP A 326 -2.47 14.63 0.45
N THR A 327 -2.64 15.75 -0.20
CA THR A 327 -2.24 17.07 0.32
C THR A 327 -3.37 18.07 0.20
N TYR A 328 -3.21 19.24 0.79
CA TYR A 328 -4.21 20.30 0.71
C TYR A 328 -4.46 20.83 -0.73
N ASP A 329 -3.56 20.53 -1.66
CA ASP A 329 -3.59 20.97 -3.05
C ASP A 329 -3.44 19.82 -4.07
N GLY A 330 -3.63 18.56 -3.64
CA GLY A 330 -3.57 17.39 -4.54
C GLY A 330 -2.99 16.15 -3.88
N TYR A 331 -1.98 15.55 -4.52
CA TYR A 331 -1.25 14.37 -4.06
C TYR A 331 0.25 14.59 -4.26
N ASN A 332 1.09 14.19 -3.29
CA ASN A 332 2.54 14.36 -3.41
C ASN A 332 3.31 13.26 -2.67
N ALA A 333 4.47 12.88 -3.20
CA ALA A 333 5.41 11.97 -2.56
C ALA A 333 6.39 12.76 -1.67
N TYR A 334 6.03 12.95 -0.41
CA TYR A 334 6.86 13.70 0.54
C TYR A 334 8.03 12.88 1.10
N SER A 335 9.14 13.57 1.32
CA SER A 335 10.39 13.03 1.83
C SER A 335 11.22 14.14 2.49
N PRO A 336 12.34 13.85 3.16
CA PRO A 336 13.24 14.88 3.69
C PRO A 336 13.72 15.91 2.65
N THR A 337 13.81 15.53 1.37
CA THR A 337 14.21 16.41 0.27
C THR A 337 13.04 17.09 -0.44
N ASN A 338 11.81 16.60 -0.22
CA ASN A 338 10.58 17.13 -0.81
C ASN A 338 9.49 17.19 0.28
N ASP A 339 9.51 18.21 1.13
CA ASP A 339 8.61 18.32 2.27
C ASP A 339 7.72 19.56 2.16
N GLY A 340 6.41 19.35 2.26
CA GLY A 340 5.34 20.36 2.26
C GLY A 340 4.66 20.55 3.61
N GLY A 341 5.16 19.95 4.70
CA GLY A 341 4.59 20.05 6.03
C GLY A 341 3.41 19.13 6.30
N THR A 342 3.24 18.08 5.46
CA THR A 342 2.16 17.09 5.60
C THR A 342 2.70 15.80 6.18
N ILE A 343 2.04 15.28 7.22
CA ILE A 343 2.30 13.99 7.85
C ILE A 343 1.24 12.99 7.38
N ALA A 344 1.69 11.80 7.00
CA ALA A 344 0.83 10.67 6.70
C ALA A 344 0.95 9.61 7.81
N PRO A 345 -0.13 9.27 8.53
CA PRO A 345 -0.09 8.26 9.58
C PRO A 345 0.51 6.93 9.12
N THR A 346 0.24 6.52 7.90
CA THR A 346 0.78 5.28 7.31
C THR A 346 2.30 5.22 7.38
N ALA A 347 3.01 6.33 7.16
CA ALA A 347 4.47 6.37 7.17
C ALA A 347 5.06 5.94 8.51
N ALA A 348 4.56 6.50 9.62
CA ALA A 348 5.01 6.14 10.96
C ALA A 348 4.50 4.77 11.41
N LEU A 349 3.26 4.39 11.04
CA LEU A 349 2.64 3.15 11.51
C LEU A 349 3.11 1.93 10.73
N SER A 350 3.44 2.08 9.46
CA SER A 350 4.04 1.01 8.66
C SER A 350 5.53 0.80 8.99
N ALA A 351 6.12 1.70 9.75
CA ALA A 351 7.51 1.60 10.23
C ALA A 351 7.66 0.80 11.55
N PHE A 352 6.58 0.25 12.12
CA PHE A 352 6.64 -0.49 13.38
C PHE A 352 7.74 -1.55 13.47
N PRO A 353 8.03 -2.36 12.44
CA PRO A 353 9.12 -3.32 12.51
C PRO A 353 10.49 -2.67 12.71
N TYR A 354 10.71 -1.51 12.11
CA TYR A 354 12.01 -0.83 12.08
C TYR A 354 12.27 0.07 13.28
N THR A 355 11.21 0.72 13.79
CA THR A 355 11.30 1.73 14.87
C THR A 355 10.11 1.64 15.82
N PRO A 356 9.92 0.51 16.54
CA PRO A 356 8.69 0.25 17.31
C PRO A 356 8.38 1.32 18.35
N ASP A 357 9.38 1.84 19.05
CA ASP A 357 9.17 2.84 20.10
C ASP A 357 8.72 4.19 19.52
N TYR A 358 9.34 4.62 18.41
CA TYR A 358 8.98 5.87 17.73
C TYR A 358 7.61 5.74 17.04
N SER A 359 7.33 4.61 16.44
CA SER A 359 6.03 4.31 15.83
C SER A 359 4.91 4.26 16.87
N MET A 360 5.17 3.67 18.05
CA MET A 360 4.20 3.64 19.15
C MET A 360 3.95 5.05 19.74
N ALA A 361 4.98 5.88 19.86
CA ALA A 361 4.81 7.26 20.31
C ALA A 361 3.95 8.07 19.32
N ALA A 362 4.18 7.89 18.02
CA ALA A 362 3.37 8.52 16.97
C ALA A 362 1.93 7.99 16.99
N LEU A 363 1.73 6.67 17.10
CA LEU A 363 0.41 6.06 17.19
C LEU A 363 -0.41 6.62 18.36
N LYS A 364 0.19 6.71 19.55
CA LYS A 364 -0.47 7.28 20.73
C LYS A 364 -0.86 8.73 20.53
N HIS A 365 0.03 9.53 19.95
CA HIS A 365 -0.26 10.92 19.63
C HIS A 365 -1.39 11.06 18.61
N PHE A 366 -1.32 10.33 17.52
CA PHE A 366 -2.37 10.35 16.47
C PHE A 366 -3.72 9.88 17.01
N TYR A 367 -3.72 8.88 17.90
CA TYR A 367 -4.95 8.32 18.44
C TYR A 367 -5.52 9.12 19.61
N TYR A 368 -4.70 9.46 20.63
CA TYR A 368 -5.19 10.08 21.85
C TYR A 368 -5.31 11.60 21.74
N ASP A 369 -4.30 12.27 21.15
CA ASP A 369 -4.23 13.73 21.10
C ASP A 369 -4.94 14.29 19.87
N LEU A 370 -4.72 13.71 18.70
CA LEU A 370 -5.28 14.17 17.43
C LEU A 370 -6.48 13.34 16.93
N GLY A 371 -6.87 12.30 17.62
CA GLY A 371 -7.85 11.34 17.13
C GLY A 371 -9.23 11.92 16.83
N ASP A 372 -9.61 13.06 17.44
CA ASP A 372 -10.84 13.77 17.09
C ASP A 372 -10.86 14.28 15.63
N LYS A 373 -9.68 14.42 15.02
CA LYS A 373 -9.48 14.87 13.65
C LYS A 373 -9.01 13.75 12.71
N LEU A 374 -8.24 12.78 13.24
CA LEU A 374 -7.57 11.77 12.43
C LEU A 374 -8.28 10.42 12.42
N TRP A 375 -9.05 10.07 13.48
CA TRP A 375 -9.66 8.75 13.62
C TRP A 375 -11.06 8.69 13.03
N SER A 376 -11.31 7.71 12.19
CA SER A 376 -12.54 7.56 11.42
C SER A 376 -13.05 6.12 11.34
N GLU A 377 -14.05 5.88 10.52
CA GLU A 377 -14.65 4.56 10.31
C GLU A 377 -13.68 3.53 9.69
N TYR A 378 -12.63 3.97 9.02
CA TYR A 378 -11.59 3.11 8.41
C TYR A 378 -10.21 3.31 9.05
N GLY A 379 -10.17 3.69 10.31
CA GLY A 379 -8.94 3.99 11.01
C GLY A 379 -8.48 5.43 10.82
N PHE A 380 -7.18 5.63 10.66
CA PHE A 380 -6.65 6.97 10.42
C PHE A 380 -6.93 7.45 9.01
N ILE A 381 -7.26 8.73 8.87
CA ILE A 381 -7.34 9.41 7.55
C ILE A 381 -5.96 9.41 6.89
N ASP A 382 -5.94 9.65 5.60
CA ASP A 382 -4.75 9.54 4.77
C ASP A 382 -3.59 10.43 5.24
N ALA A 383 -3.85 11.73 5.41
CA ALA A 383 -2.81 12.69 5.80
C ALA A 383 -3.38 13.93 6.48
N PHE A 384 -2.48 14.73 7.09
CA PHE A 384 -2.83 16.01 7.69
C PHE A 384 -1.67 17.00 7.65
N ASN A 385 -1.99 18.30 7.69
CA ASN A 385 -1.02 19.40 7.73
C ASN A 385 -1.47 20.45 8.75
N GLU A 386 -0.86 20.45 9.92
CA GLU A 386 -1.22 21.39 11.00
C GLU A 386 -0.86 22.86 10.68
N SER A 387 0.18 23.08 9.88
CA SER A 387 0.56 24.43 9.44
C SER A 387 -0.51 25.05 8.55
N LYS A 388 -1.27 24.22 7.82
CA LYS A 388 -2.39 24.64 6.98
C LYS A 388 -3.75 24.42 7.63
N ASN A 389 -3.80 23.85 8.85
CA ASN A 389 -5.02 23.39 9.50
C ASN A 389 -5.88 22.52 8.57
N TRP A 390 -5.22 21.64 7.81
CA TRP A 390 -5.84 20.74 6.83
C TRP A 390 -5.76 19.29 7.30
N TYR A 391 -6.84 18.54 7.07
CA TYR A 391 -6.98 17.12 7.40
C TYR A 391 -7.71 16.45 6.24
N ALA A 392 -7.15 15.37 5.71
CA ALA A 392 -7.73 14.64 4.59
C ALA A 392 -9.14 14.11 4.94
N SER A 393 -10.04 14.10 3.97
CA SER A 393 -11.32 13.41 4.08
C SER A 393 -11.28 11.99 3.50
N SER A 394 -10.10 11.56 3.06
CA SER A 394 -9.85 10.31 2.33
C SER A 394 -9.13 9.29 3.17
N HIS A 395 -9.25 8.04 2.72
CA HIS A 395 -8.39 6.89 3.01
C HIS A 395 -8.02 6.30 1.65
N LEU A 396 -6.78 5.94 1.45
CA LEU A 396 -6.28 5.32 0.23
C LEU A 396 -5.94 3.85 0.51
N ALA A 397 -6.32 2.94 -0.36
CA ALA A 397 -6.01 1.51 -0.20
C ALA A 397 -4.51 1.26 -0.03
N ILE A 398 -3.71 1.99 -0.83
CA ILE A 398 -2.25 1.85 -0.87
C ILE A 398 -1.59 2.26 0.46
N ASP A 399 -2.25 3.12 1.25
CA ASP A 399 -1.77 3.61 2.54
C ASP A 399 -2.37 2.85 3.73
N GLN A 400 -3.62 2.39 3.62
CA GLN A 400 -4.27 1.64 4.69
C GLN A 400 -3.72 0.22 4.85
N GLY A 401 -3.39 -0.44 3.73
CA GLY A 401 -2.88 -1.81 3.77
C GLY A 401 -1.56 -1.97 4.53
N PRO A 402 -0.54 -1.16 4.27
CA PRO A 402 0.73 -1.22 4.98
C PRO A 402 0.62 -1.07 6.50
N ILE A 403 -0.34 -0.25 7.01
CA ILE A 403 -0.60 -0.14 8.45
C ILE A 403 -0.92 -1.52 9.04
N ILE A 404 -1.86 -2.24 8.42
CA ILE A 404 -2.31 -3.54 8.93
C ILE A 404 -1.19 -4.57 8.85
N VAL A 405 -0.55 -4.65 7.68
CA VAL A 405 0.44 -5.67 7.33
C VAL A 405 1.72 -5.50 8.15
N MET A 406 2.26 -4.29 8.24
CA MET A 406 3.51 -4.05 8.95
C MET A 406 3.35 -4.13 10.47
N ILE A 407 2.21 -3.71 11.02
CA ILE A 407 1.90 -3.98 12.43
C ILE A 407 1.84 -5.49 12.68
N GLU A 408 1.24 -6.29 11.76
CA GLU A 408 1.22 -7.74 11.91
C GLU A 408 2.61 -8.36 11.79
N ASN A 409 3.41 -7.90 10.84
CA ASN A 409 4.78 -8.34 10.70
C ASN A 409 5.62 -8.03 11.96
N TYR A 410 5.45 -6.84 12.56
CA TYR A 410 6.05 -6.52 13.86
C TYR A 410 5.60 -7.49 14.97
N ARG A 411 4.30 -7.81 15.02
CA ARG A 411 3.71 -8.64 16.10
C ARG A 411 4.04 -10.13 15.97
N SER A 412 4.11 -10.66 14.76
CA SER A 412 4.18 -12.12 14.52
C SER A 412 5.06 -12.57 13.37
N GLY A 413 5.41 -11.66 12.44
CA GLY A 413 6.10 -12.00 11.20
C GLY A 413 5.25 -12.81 10.21
N LEU A 414 3.91 -12.76 10.33
CA LEU A 414 3.00 -13.66 9.60
C LEU A 414 3.19 -13.55 8.09
N LEU A 415 3.09 -12.34 7.52
CA LEU A 415 3.11 -12.16 6.07
C LEU A 415 4.51 -12.45 5.50
N TRP A 416 5.55 -12.08 6.21
CA TRP A 416 6.93 -12.44 5.88
C TRP A 416 7.14 -13.95 5.81
N LYS A 417 6.69 -14.71 6.83
CA LYS A 417 6.81 -16.16 6.84
C LYS A 417 6.05 -16.80 5.67
N LEU A 418 4.85 -16.31 5.35
CA LEU A 418 4.05 -16.82 4.26
C LEU A 418 4.72 -16.56 2.91
N PHE A 419 5.10 -15.31 2.63
CA PHE A 419 5.70 -14.96 1.34
C PHE A 419 7.06 -15.64 1.14
N MET A 420 7.94 -15.60 2.15
CA MET A 420 9.27 -16.21 2.08
C MET A 420 9.24 -17.75 2.08
N SER A 421 8.09 -18.37 2.41
CA SER A 421 7.91 -19.82 2.28
C SER A 421 7.57 -20.27 0.85
N CYS A 422 7.26 -19.36 -0.07
CA CYS A 422 6.96 -19.69 -1.46
C CYS A 422 8.22 -20.24 -2.15
N PRO A 423 8.15 -21.47 -2.72
CA PRO A 423 9.34 -22.07 -3.35
C PRO A 423 9.89 -21.24 -4.52
N GLU A 424 9.01 -20.60 -5.30
CA GLU A 424 9.39 -19.74 -6.41
C GLU A 424 10.10 -18.47 -5.93
N ILE A 425 9.69 -17.89 -4.78
CA ILE A 425 10.37 -16.72 -4.20
C ILE A 425 11.78 -17.12 -3.75
N GLN A 426 11.93 -18.25 -3.07
CA GLN A 426 13.24 -18.77 -2.69
C GLN A 426 14.13 -19.02 -3.92
N TYR A 427 13.55 -19.57 -4.99
CA TYR A 427 14.25 -19.73 -6.26
C TYR A 427 14.69 -18.40 -6.88
N GLY A 428 13.80 -17.40 -6.91
CA GLY A 428 14.10 -16.05 -7.43
C GLY A 428 15.21 -15.36 -6.65
N LEU A 429 15.15 -15.39 -5.32
CA LEU A 429 16.17 -14.81 -4.44
C LEU A 429 17.55 -15.46 -4.66
N LYS A 430 17.62 -16.79 -4.83
CA LYS A 430 18.87 -17.49 -5.18
C LYS A 430 19.44 -17.04 -6.53
N ARG A 431 18.57 -16.78 -7.53
CA ARG A 431 19.01 -16.29 -8.84
C ARG A 431 19.53 -14.84 -8.81
N LEU A 432 19.17 -14.09 -7.76
CA LEU A 432 19.67 -12.73 -7.49
C LEU A 432 20.91 -12.72 -6.57
N ASP A 433 21.49 -13.89 -6.28
CA ASP A 433 22.59 -14.06 -5.34
C ASP A 433 22.31 -13.46 -3.94
N MET A 434 21.02 -13.40 -3.57
CA MET A 434 20.60 -12.91 -2.26
C MET A 434 20.78 -13.99 -1.19
N GLN A 435 21.13 -13.54 0.00
CA GLN A 435 21.17 -14.34 1.22
C GLN A 435 19.95 -14.03 2.08
N SER A 436 19.37 -15.04 2.69
CA SER A 436 18.24 -14.91 3.61
C SER A 436 18.18 -16.14 4.51
N PRO A 437 17.71 -16.03 5.77
CA PRO A 437 17.50 -17.18 6.66
C PRO A 437 16.50 -18.21 6.12
N TYR A 438 15.68 -17.84 5.15
CA TYR A 438 14.70 -18.73 4.49
C TYR A 438 15.31 -19.56 3.36
N LEU A 439 16.53 -19.25 2.89
CA LEU A 439 17.18 -19.98 1.82
C LEU A 439 18.07 -21.10 2.42
N LYS A 440 17.72 -22.32 2.09
CA LYS A 440 18.48 -23.53 2.45
C LYS A 440 19.48 -23.91 1.35
#